data_2e743f215065c3facb3c141c4aea9a52
#
_entry.id   2e743f215065c3facb3c141c4aea9a52
#
_cell.length_a   1.000
_cell.length_b   1.000
_cell.length_c   1.000
_cell.angle_alpha   90.00
_cell.angle_beta   90.00
_cell.angle_gamma   90.00
#
_symmetry.space_group_name_H-M   'P 1'
#
loop_
_entity.id
_entity.type
_entity.pdbx_description
1 polymer ?
#
loop_
_entity_poly.entity_id
_entity_poly.type
_entity_poly.pdbx_seq_one_letter_code
_entity_poly.pdbx_strand_id
1 'polypeptide(L)'
;NAKLIDDIEFGEAVQLSLDDSDLPLFDGKVTFAEDEYDVHEEFNIDLLLEINGLGYEKDFYANPYLVGDSGDLEYKYVFDDGIDLSDITEDEPLEINFLGKQLTIVDVDSNSITLKSGTEYFKYEGETVDINGVPLEVVLVGDNEVMFSYGDETETISEYETAKIGDLDIAVEEVLNNYRNGAVNFVVGDDVFKTIEDGDEWIEDVEEFVFNIQTNSGELESLGVIYDVRFDELDDEHPPLGVGDSVVFPNNYITLTFDSLKDVSYEQCEIYFDDIDAKDDLATDENAVVVRCDEPIIEINNEEVEKMFIVSSGDFYYYDDEGNIIKDASNTATITNEDMSLDVVFAGTGKLKFEEPTRKKIRFDTDVTNQRFGLEEEEAEDGDVKYGGNDFGDLDGDLLTQTGVIVKDVESYADNDEARLLIPDAQVLANIVVSLVN
;
A
#
# COMPACT_ATOMS: atom_id res chain seq x y z
N ASN A 1 -8.57 17.16 -1.99
CA ASN A 1 -9.51 16.12 -2.38
C ASN A 1 -9.00 14.79 -1.85
N ALA A 2 -9.85 13.98 -1.25
CA ALA A 2 -9.45 12.66 -0.76
C ALA A 2 -10.60 11.67 -0.93
N LYS A 3 -10.27 10.43 -1.28
CA LYS A 3 -11.16 9.28 -1.31
C LYS A 3 -10.78 8.36 -0.17
N LEU A 4 -11.73 8.04 0.68
CA LEU A 4 -11.62 7.00 1.69
C LEU A 4 -12.09 5.67 1.07
N ILE A 5 -11.29 4.64 1.26
CA ILE A 5 -11.59 3.25 0.99
C ILE A 5 -11.67 2.58 2.36
N ASP A 6 -12.88 2.28 2.79
CA ASP A 6 -13.17 1.81 4.14
C ASP A 6 -13.58 0.33 4.17
N ASP A 7 -13.62 -0.22 5.36
CA ASP A 7 -14.10 -1.58 5.66
C ASP A 7 -13.35 -2.71 4.90
N ILE A 8 -12.02 -2.57 4.71
CA ILE A 8 -11.20 -3.59 4.08
C ILE A 8 -10.91 -4.72 5.08
N GLU A 9 -11.21 -5.95 4.70
CA GLU A 9 -10.96 -7.14 5.52
C GLU A 9 -9.48 -7.59 5.43
N PHE A 10 -8.95 -8.12 6.52
CA PHE A 10 -7.61 -8.70 6.50
C PHE A 10 -7.52 -9.93 5.58
N GLY A 11 -6.49 -9.94 4.74
CA GLY A 11 -6.27 -10.97 3.73
C GLY A 11 -7.10 -10.75 2.45
N GLU A 12 -7.71 -9.57 2.29
CA GLU A 12 -8.43 -9.18 1.08
C GLU A 12 -7.51 -8.40 0.13
N ALA A 13 -7.68 -8.65 -1.18
CA ALA A 13 -7.04 -7.85 -2.21
C ALA A 13 -7.81 -6.54 -2.42
N VAL A 14 -7.09 -5.42 -2.40
CA VAL A 14 -7.62 -4.09 -2.68
C VAL A 14 -7.37 -3.78 -4.14
N GLN A 15 -8.33 -4.15 -5.00
CA GLN A 15 -8.26 -3.95 -6.45
C GLN A 15 -9.24 -2.85 -6.86
N LEU A 16 -8.73 -1.67 -7.17
CA LEU A 16 -9.51 -0.48 -7.47
C LEU A 16 -8.90 0.31 -8.62
N SER A 17 -9.75 0.90 -9.44
CA SER A 17 -9.40 1.98 -10.36
C SER A 17 -10.22 3.20 -9.94
N LEU A 18 -9.56 4.22 -9.44
CA LEU A 18 -10.17 5.50 -9.08
C LEU A 18 -10.09 6.42 -10.29
N ASP A 19 -11.24 6.91 -10.73
CA ASP A 19 -11.40 7.79 -11.88
C ASP A 19 -12.10 9.11 -11.51
N ASP A 20 -12.57 9.86 -12.50
CA ASP A 20 -13.31 11.12 -12.33
C ASP A 20 -14.61 10.97 -11.54
N SER A 21 -15.22 9.78 -11.53
CA SER A 21 -16.42 9.50 -10.72
C SER A 21 -16.12 9.44 -9.22
N ASP A 22 -14.93 9.01 -8.86
CA ASP A 22 -14.43 8.93 -7.48
C ASP A 22 -13.74 10.23 -7.05
N LEU A 23 -12.97 10.80 -7.93
CA LEU A 23 -12.15 11.99 -7.73
C LEU A 23 -12.45 13.03 -8.82
N PRO A 24 -13.43 13.93 -8.61
CA PRO A 24 -13.89 14.87 -9.64
C PRO A 24 -12.82 15.83 -10.20
N LEU A 25 -11.62 15.86 -9.65
CA LEU A 25 -10.47 16.58 -10.21
C LEU A 25 -9.80 15.82 -11.35
N PHE A 26 -10.11 14.55 -11.52
CA PHE A 26 -9.60 13.71 -12.60
C PHE A 26 -10.30 13.93 -13.95
N ASP A 27 -11.41 14.66 -13.99
CA ASP A 27 -12.07 15.07 -15.22
C ASP A 27 -11.43 16.34 -15.78
N GLY A 28 -11.11 16.35 -17.06
CA GLY A 28 -10.43 17.47 -17.71
C GLY A 28 -10.61 17.54 -19.21
N LYS A 29 -10.01 18.58 -19.79
CA LYS A 29 -9.95 18.80 -21.22
C LYS A 29 -8.60 19.35 -21.59
N VAL A 30 -8.08 18.93 -22.74
CA VAL A 30 -6.88 19.49 -23.35
C VAL A 30 -7.23 20.08 -24.70
N THR A 31 -6.64 21.23 -25.03
CA THR A 31 -6.75 21.83 -26.34
C THR A 31 -5.47 21.53 -27.10
N PHE A 32 -5.60 20.91 -28.26
CA PHE A 32 -4.49 20.57 -29.14
C PHE A 32 -4.92 20.78 -30.60
N ALA A 33 -4.08 21.41 -31.43
CA ALA A 33 -4.34 21.67 -32.84
C ALA A 33 -5.70 22.36 -33.10
N GLU A 34 -6.09 23.35 -32.28
CA GLU A 34 -7.38 24.06 -32.29
C GLU A 34 -8.61 23.19 -31.93
N ASP A 35 -8.45 21.88 -31.68
CA ASP A 35 -9.49 20.96 -31.23
C ASP A 35 -9.44 20.74 -29.70
N GLU A 36 -10.60 20.39 -29.10
CA GLU A 36 -10.74 20.07 -27.67
C GLU A 36 -10.92 18.58 -27.51
N TYR A 37 -10.06 17.95 -26.72
CA TYR A 37 -10.09 16.54 -26.38
C TYR A 37 -10.56 16.35 -24.95
N ASP A 38 -11.46 15.41 -24.72
CA ASP A 38 -11.83 14.97 -23.38
C ASP A 38 -10.73 14.06 -22.82
N VAL A 39 -10.35 14.30 -21.58
CA VAL A 39 -9.30 13.54 -20.89
C VAL A 39 -9.75 13.25 -19.47
N HIS A 40 -9.28 12.15 -18.92
CA HIS A 40 -9.45 11.86 -17.52
C HIS A 40 -8.18 11.28 -16.92
N GLU A 41 -8.08 11.34 -15.61
CA GLU A 41 -6.99 10.71 -14.86
C GLU A 41 -7.51 9.45 -14.16
N GLU A 42 -6.65 8.45 -14.03
CA GLU A 42 -6.92 7.21 -13.31
C GLU A 42 -5.82 6.93 -12.30
N PHE A 43 -6.20 6.37 -11.15
CA PHE A 43 -5.27 5.84 -10.18
C PHE A 43 -5.63 4.38 -9.86
N ASN A 44 -4.80 3.46 -10.32
CA ASN A 44 -4.98 2.03 -10.19
C ASN A 44 -4.25 1.50 -8.97
N ILE A 45 -4.93 0.67 -8.19
CA ILE A 45 -4.46 0.06 -6.96
C ILE A 45 -4.71 -1.45 -7.05
N ASP A 46 -3.68 -2.28 -6.87
CA ASP A 46 -3.77 -3.75 -6.76
C ASP A 46 -2.91 -4.21 -5.58
N LEU A 47 -3.38 -3.99 -4.36
CA LEU A 47 -2.66 -4.30 -3.13
C LEU A 47 -3.32 -5.44 -2.37
N LEU A 48 -2.58 -6.08 -1.49
CA LEU A 48 -3.09 -7.06 -0.55
C LEU A 48 -2.92 -6.56 0.88
N LEU A 49 -3.99 -6.62 1.68
CA LEU A 49 -3.91 -6.37 3.12
C LEU A 49 -3.53 -7.65 3.85
N GLU A 50 -2.25 -7.80 4.15
CA GLU A 50 -1.72 -8.98 4.84
C GLU A 50 -1.59 -8.83 6.35
N ILE A 51 -1.66 -9.97 7.04
CA ILE A 51 -1.39 -10.12 8.47
C ILE A 51 -0.49 -11.34 8.69
N ASN A 52 0.31 -11.31 9.73
CA ASN A 52 1.10 -12.44 10.26
C ASN A 52 1.89 -13.29 9.24
N GLY A 53 2.18 -12.78 8.08
CA GLY A 53 2.84 -13.56 7.03
C GLY A 53 4.12 -12.96 6.46
N LEU A 54 4.39 -11.71 6.76
CA LEU A 54 5.38 -10.90 6.05
C LEU A 54 6.80 -10.97 6.58
N GLY A 55 7.13 -11.72 7.39
CA GLY A 55 8.48 -11.77 7.86
C GLY A 55 8.76 -13.00 8.68
N TYR A 56 9.99 -13.36 8.67
CA TYR A 56 10.53 -14.38 9.53
C TYR A 56 10.77 -13.83 10.96
N GLU A 57 10.43 -12.55 11.19
CA GLU A 57 10.59 -11.90 12.48
C GLU A 57 9.27 -11.91 13.26
N LYS A 58 9.30 -12.57 14.41
CA LYS A 58 8.16 -12.82 15.28
C LYS A 58 7.49 -11.55 15.83
N ASP A 59 8.23 -10.44 15.92
CA ASP A 59 7.75 -9.16 16.46
C ASP A 59 6.66 -8.48 15.59
N PHE A 60 6.43 -8.98 14.37
CA PHE A 60 5.50 -8.37 13.40
C PHE A 60 4.18 -9.12 13.21
N TYR A 61 3.97 -10.23 13.92
CA TYR A 61 2.77 -11.04 13.75
C TYR A 61 1.46 -10.34 14.18
N ALA A 62 1.54 -9.28 14.96
CA ALA A 62 0.37 -8.52 15.41
C ALA A 62 0.06 -7.27 14.56
N ASN A 63 0.77 -7.05 13.47
CA ASN A 63 0.58 -5.85 12.64
C ASN A 63 0.03 -6.22 11.26
N PRO A 64 -0.97 -5.49 10.76
CA PRO A 64 -1.40 -5.58 9.37
C PRO A 64 -0.50 -4.70 8.49
N TYR A 65 -0.28 -5.15 7.25
CA TYR A 65 0.51 -4.44 6.26
C TYR A 65 -0.18 -4.46 4.90
N LEU A 66 -0.10 -3.35 4.17
CA LEU A 66 -0.37 -3.33 2.75
C LEU A 66 0.88 -3.73 1.99
N VAL A 67 0.75 -4.73 1.13
CA VAL A 67 1.82 -5.25 0.29
C VAL A 67 1.46 -5.12 -1.17
N GLY A 68 2.46 -4.98 -2.01
CA GLY A 68 2.31 -4.93 -3.46
C GLY A 68 3.56 -5.30 -4.20
N ASP A 69 3.38 -5.75 -5.44
CA ASP A 69 4.43 -5.97 -6.41
C ASP A 69 4.69 -4.69 -7.23
N SER A 70 5.81 -4.67 -7.97
CA SER A 70 6.07 -3.64 -8.98
C SER A 70 4.90 -3.53 -9.96
N GLY A 71 4.37 -2.31 -10.12
CA GLY A 71 3.25 -2.02 -11.01
C GLY A 71 1.86 -2.08 -10.38
N ASP A 72 1.74 -2.46 -9.11
CA ASP A 72 0.46 -2.54 -8.41
C ASP A 72 -0.13 -1.17 -8.06
N LEU A 73 0.69 -0.12 -8.16
CA LEU A 73 0.25 1.28 -8.07
C LEU A 73 0.60 2.02 -9.35
N GLU A 74 -0.40 2.54 -10.03
CA GLU A 74 -0.22 3.20 -11.31
C GLU A 74 -1.12 4.44 -11.42
N TYR A 75 -0.55 5.55 -11.85
CA TYR A 75 -1.27 6.73 -12.28
C TYR A 75 -1.28 6.81 -13.81
N LYS A 76 -2.43 7.17 -14.40
CA LYS A 76 -2.61 7.40 -15.84
C LYS A 76 -3.30 8.72 -16.11
N TYR A 77 -2.85 9.37 -17.15
CA TYR A 77 -3.54 10.45 -17.86
C TYR A 77 -4.02 9.90 -19.20
N VAL A 78 -5.33 9.76 -19.36
CA VAL A 78 -5.98 9.05 -20.47
C VAL A 78 -6.61 10.05 -21.43
N PHE A 79 -6.37 9.87 -22.73
CA PHE A 79 -7.03 10.61 -23.80
C PHE A 79 -8.20 9.77 -24.31
N ASP A 80 -9.44 10.21 -24.10
CA ASP A 80 -10.64 9.40 -24.39
C ASP A 80 -10.78 9.00 -25.85
N ASP A 81 -10.40 9.88 -26.77
CA ASP A 81 -10.43 9.65 -28.21
C ASP A 81 -9.04 9.38 -28.83
N GLY A 82 -7.97 9.35 -28.00
CA GLY A 82 -6.58 9.25 -28.47
C GLY A 82 -6.14 10.50 -29.26
N ILE A 83 -4.84 10.72 -29.40
CA ILE A 83 -4.25 11.80 -30.19
C ILE A 83 -3.34 11.21 -31.26
N ASP A 84 -3.52 11.57 -32.56
CA ASP A 84 -2.67 11.09 -33.65
C ASP A 84 -1.21 11.51 -33.40
N LEU A 85 -0.30 10.54 -33.37
CA LEU A 85 1.12 10.76 -33.07
C LEU A 85 1.76 11.69 -34.11
N SER A 86 1.30 11.67 -35.37
CA SER A 86 1.87 12.47 -36.47
C SER A 86 1.51 13.95 -36.37
N ASP A 87 0.51 14.31 -35.58
CA ASP A 87 0.07 15.68 -35.40
C ASP A 87 0.86 16.40 -34.27
N ILE A 88 1.51 15.62 -33.38
CA ILE A 88 2.34 16.17 -32.28
C ILE A 88 3.73 16.48 -32.83
N THR A 89 4.08 17.77 -32.92
CA THR A 89 5.34 18.25 -33.45
C THR A 89 5.89 19.43 -32.65
N GLU A 90 7.13 19.83 -32.90
CA GLU A 90 7.70 21.04 -32.30
C GLU A 90 6.90 22.31 -32.64
N ASP A 91 6.32 22.39 -33.86
CA ASP A 91 5.49 23.52 -34.30
C ASP A 91 4.09 23.50 -33.71
N GLU A 92 3.60 22.32 -33.33
CA GLU A 92 2.30 22.09 -32.71
C GLU A 92 2.43 21.12 -31.54
N PRO A 93 2.98 21.59 -30.37
CA PRO A 93 3.23 20.75 -29.22
C PRO A 93 1.95 20.44 -28.46
N LEU A 94 1.88 19.23 -27.87
CA LEU A 94 0.83 18.83 -26.94
C LEU A 94 1.19 19.29 -25.54
N GLU A 95 0.39 20.20 -24.99
CA GLU A 95 0.55 20.69 -23.62
C GLU A 95 -0.46 20.05 -22.68
N ILE A 96 0.02 19.33 -21.67
CA ILE A 96 -0.82 18.66 -20.65
C ILE A 96 -0.41 19.03 -19.23
N ASN A 97 -1.35 18.95 -18.31
CA ASN A 97 -1.03 19.03 -16.87
C ASN A 97 -0.92 17.62 -16.29
N PHE A 98 0.30 17.15 -16.20
CA PHE A 98 0.61 15.78 -15.77
C PHE A 98 1.20 15.76 -14.37
N LEU A 99 0.57 15.03 -13.45
CA LEU A 99 0.94 15.00 -12.02
C LEU A 99 1.16 16.42 -11.45
N GLY A 100 0.25 17.35 -11.79
CA GLY A 100 0.30 18.72 -11.29
C GLY A 100 1.39 19.62 -11.91
N LYS A 101 2.11 19.14 -12.93
CA LYS A 101 3.08 19.94 -13.69
C LYS A 101 2.70 19.99 -15.17
N GLN A 102 2.92 21.16 -15.78
CA GLN A 102 2.76 21.29 -17.22
C GLN A 102 3.91 20.56 -17.93
N LEU A 103 3.56 19.64 -18.82
CA LEU A 103 4.46 19.01 -19.77
C LEU A 103 4.16 19.53 -21.17
N THR A 104 5.21 19.78 -21.94
CA THR A 104 5.14 20.13 -23.36
C THR A 104 5.76 19.00 -24.15
N ILE A 105 4.93 18.22 -24.85
CA ILE A 105 5.33 17.07 -25.66
C ILE A 105 5.44 17.54 -27.10
N VAL A 106 6.60 17.34 -27.71
CA VAL A 106 6.92 17.83 -29.06
C VAL A 106 7.08 16.73 -30.09
N ASP A 107 7.19 15.50 -29.64
CA ASP A 107 7.24 14.31 -30.50
C ASP A 107 6.80 13.08 -29.73
N VAL A 108 6.15 12.14 -30.39
CA VAL A 108 5.72 10.86 -29.80
C VAL A 108 5.96 9.75 -30.81
N ASP A 109 6.72 8.75 -30.37
CA ASP A 109 6.89 7.47 -31.07
C ASP A 109 6.05 6.36 -30.39
N SER A 110 6.11 5.15 -30.91
CA SER A 110 5.33 4.01 -30.43
C SER A 110 5.57 3.65 -28.95
N ASN A 111 6.72 4.06 -28.38
CA ASN A 111 7.12 3.74 -27.00
C ASN A 111 7.98 4.85 -26.39
N SER A 112 7.93 6.05 -26.92
CA SER A 112 8.69 7.18 -26.36
C SER A 112 7.97 8.49 -26.62
N ILE A 113 8.23 9.46 -25.75
CA ILE A 113 7.83 10.85 -25.88
C ILE A 113 9.06 11.75 -25.83
N THR A 114 9.05 12.83 -26.57
CA THR A 114 10.07 13.87 -26.44
C THR A 114 9.45 15.09 -25.77
N LEU A 115 9.97 15.43 -24.61
CA LEU A 115 9.56 16.59 -23.83
C LEU A 115 10.43 17.78 -24.15
N LYS A 116 9.80 18.94 -24.31
CA LYS A 116 10.49 20.23 -24.33
C LYS A 116 10.74 20.63 -22.86
N SER A 117 12.00 20.81 -22.53
CA SER A 117 12.49 21.18 -21.21
C SER A 117 13.31 22.47 -21.29
N GLY A 118 13.32 23.27 -20.24
CA GLY A 118 14.12 24.48 -20.19
C GLY A 118 13.28 25.74 -19.91
N THR A 119 13.96 26.89 -19.96
CA THR A 119 13.35 28.20 -19.69
C THR A 119 13.23 28.99 -20.99
N GLU A 120 12.03 29.43 -21.32
CA GLU A 120 11.75 30.26 -22.50
C GLU A 120 12.13 31.71 -22.24
N TYR A 121 12.75 32.32 -23.23
CA TYR A 121 13.16 33.70 -23.24
C TYR A 121 12.78 34.40 -24.56
N PHE A 122 12.20 35.60 -24.43
CA PHE A 122 12.04 36.53 -25.55
C PHE A 122 13.05 37.67 -25.39
N LYS A 123 13.96 37.87 -26.38
CA LYS A 123 15.02 38.85 -26.32
C LYS A 123 15.20 39.58 -27.67
N TYR A 124 15.64 40.81 -27.58
CA TYR A 124 16.06 41.59 -28.75
C TYR A 124 17.58 41.45 -28.98
N GLU A 125 17.99 41.73 -30.22
CA GLU A 125 19.41 41.83 -30.56
C GLU A 125 20.15 42.78 -29.63
N GLY A 126 21.29 42.33 -29.08
CA GLY A 126 22.12 43.01 -28.09
C GLY A 126 21.64 42.87 -26.63
N GLU A 127 20.56 42.15 -26.35
CA GLU A 127 20.14 41.86 -24.98
C GLU A 127 20.81 40.59 -24.44
N THR A 128 20.89 40.52 -23.12
CA THR A 128 21.48 39.39 -22.38
C THR A 128 20.49 38.78 -21.41
N VAL A 129 20.67 37.52 -21.10
CA VAL A 129 20.05 36.82 -19.97
C VAL A 129 21.13 36.14 -19.16
N ASP A 130 21.01 36.17 -17.83
CA ASP A 130 21.96 35.50 -16.94
C ASP A 130 21.54 34.03 -16.77
N ILE A 131 22.41 33.13 -17.19
CA ILE A 131 22.22 31.68 -17.02
C ILE A 131 23.35 31.16 -16.11
N ASN A 132 22.98 30.73 -14.91
CA ASN A 132 23.93 30.21 -13.93
C ASN A 132 25.10 31.14 -13.59
N GLY A 133 24.91 32.49 -13.68
CA GLY A 133 25.96 33.48 -13.42
C GLY A 133 26.79 33.82 -14.63
N VAL A 134 26.50 33.26 -15.80
CA VAL A 134 27.15 33.58 -17.08
C VAL A 134 26.14 34.24 -18.02
N PRO A 135 26.44 35.42 -18.62
CA PRO A 135 25.53 36.05 -19.55
C PRO A 135 25.48 35.30 -20.87
N LEU A 136 24.26 34.98 -21.34
CA LEU A 136 23.96 34.57 -22.68
C LEU A 136 23.46 35.81 -23.43
N GLU A 137 24.15 36.20 -24.49
CA GLU A 137 23.84 37.38 -25.30
C GLU A 137 23.30 37.00 -26.67
N VAL A 138 22.20 37.66 -27.10
CA VAL A 138 21.70 37.62 -28.46
C VAL A 138 22.53 38.62 -29.30
N VAL A 139 23.54 38.11 -29.97
CA VAL A 139 24.55 38.97 -30.67
C VAL A 139 24.00 39.56 -31.96
N LEU A 140 23.31 38.75 -32.72
CA LEU A 140 22.77 39.16 -34.05
C LEU A 140 21.52 38.33 -34.36
N VAL A 141 20.49 39.00 -34.85
CA VAL A 141 19.26 38.35 -35.38
C VAL A 141 19.22 38.51 -36.88
N GLY A 142 19.41 37.40 -37.59
CA GLY A 142 19.35 37.32 -39.07
C GLY A 142 17.92 37.16 -39.59
N ASP A 143 17.77 36.71 -40.83
CA ASP A 143 16.46 36.51 -41.46
C ASP A 143 15.73 35.26 -40.87
N ASN A 144 16.47 34.17 -40.68
CA ASN A 144 16.00 32.90 -40.15
C ASN A 144 17.04 32.24 -39.21
N GLU A 145 17.96 33.03 -38.67
CA GLU A 145 19.02 32.51 -37.79
C GLU A 145 19.40 33.55 -36.76
N VAL A 146 19.92 33.09 -35.61
CA VAL A 146 20.35 33.93 -34.50
C VAL A 146 21.73 33.52 -34.05
N MET A 147 22.62 34.50 -33.83
CA MET A 147 23.92 34.29 -33.25
C MET A 147 23.84 34.57 -31.75
N PHE A 148 24.18 33.57 -30.95
CA PHE A 148 24.31 33.69 -29.50
C PHE A 148 25.76 33.68 -29.08
N SER A 149 26.07 34.31 -27.93
CA SER A 149 27.34 34.23 -27.25
C SER A 149 27.16 33.86 -25.80
N TYR A 150 27.89 32.83 -25.32
CA TYR A 150 27.90 32.38 -23.95
C TYR A 150 29.30 32.14 -23.48
N GLY A 151 29.76 32.90 -22.49
CA GLY A 151 31.15 32.91 -22.11
C GLY A 151 32.09 33.35 -23.23
N ASP A 152 33.01 32.46 -23.63
CA ASP A 152 33.97 32.71 -24.74
C ASP A 152 33.54 32.03 -26.07
N GLU A 153 32.36 31.38 -26.07
CA GLU A 153 31.86 30.65 -27.24
C GLU A 153 30.73 31.42 -27.96
N THR A 154 30.61 31.18 -29.23
CA THR A 154 29.52 31.74 -30.08
C THR A 154 29.01 30.69 -31.03
N GLU A 155 27.70 30.63 -31.22
CA GLU A 155 27.04 29.74 -32.14
C GLU A 155 25.92 30.45 -32.89
N THR A 156 25.67 30.02 -34.11
CA THR A 156 24.56 30.53 -34.94
C THR A 156 23.56 29.41 -35.11
N ILE A 157 22.33 29.65 -34.68
CA ILE A 157 21.26 28.67 -34.66
C ILE A 157 20.16 29.16 -35.58
N SER A 158 19.69 28.30 -36.50
CA SER A 158 18.57 28.61 -37.37
C SER A 158 17.25 28.53 -36.59
N GLU A 159 16.22 29.19 -37.10
CA GLU A 159 14.86 29.07 -36.63
C GLU A 159 14.42 27.58 -36.68
N TYR A 160 13.80 27.09 -35.62
CA TYR A 160 13.42 25.69 -35.37
C TYR A 160 14.58 24.69 -35.26
N GLU A 161 15.79 25.16 -34.98
CA GLU A 161 16.94 24.30 -34.71
C GLU A 161 17.45 24.46 -33.28
N THR A 162 18.07 23.40 -32.80
CA THR A 162 18.76 23.38 -31.49
C THR A 162 20.25 23.21 -31.68
N ALA A 163 21.04 23.96 -30.92
CA ALA A 163 22.48 23.79 -30.88
C ALA A 163 23.02 23.98 -29.47
N LYS A 164 24.20 23.41 -29.23
CA LYS A 164 24.90 23.47 -27.95
C LYS A 164 25.93 24.60 -27.96
N ILE A 165 25.91 25.43 -26.91
CA ILE A 165 26.94 26.45 -26.64
C ILE A 165 27.50 26.21 -25.24
N GLY A 166 28.73 25.73 -25.16
CA GLY A 166 29.30 25.31 -23.89
C GLY A 166 28.58 24.09 -23.32
N ASP A 167 27.97 24.26 -22.17
CA ASP A 167 27.17 23.28 -21.46
C ASP A 167 25.63 23.51 -21.60
N LEU A 168 25.25 24.51 -22.41
CA LEU A 168 23.83 24.84 -22.62
C LEU A 168 23.34 24.36 -23.98
N ASP A 169 22.15 23.78 -24.02
CA ASP A 169 21.36 23.61 -25.23
C ASP A 169 20.45 24.83 -25.42
N ILE A 170 20.38 25.34 -26.64
CA ILE A 170 19.53 26.45 -27.02
C ILE A 170 18.70 26.03 -28.23
N ALA A 171 17.38 26.04 -28.09
CA ALA A 171 16.45 25.88 -29.21
C ALA A 171 15.87 27.24 -29.60
N VAL A 172 15.96 27.58 -30.89
CA VAL A 172 15.39 28.81 -31.47
C VAL A 172 13.99 28.47 -31.98
N GLU A 173 12.97 29.10 -31.42
CA GLU A 173 11.56 28.84 -31.75
C GLU A 173 11.03 29.79 -32.84
N GLU A 174 11.34 31.09 -32.73
CA GLU A 174 10.84 32.08 -33.66
C GLU A 174 11.84 33.21 -33.83
N VAL A 175 12.10 33.57 -35.07
CA VAL A 175 12.96 34.69 -35.42
C VAL A 175 12.13 35.85 -36.00
N LEU A 176 12.10 36.97 -35.30
CA LEU A 176 11.28 38.15 -35.61
C LEU A 176 12.17 39.28 -36.17
N ASN A 177 12.49 39.21 -37.44
CA ASN A 177 13.35 40.21 -38.11
C ASN A 177 12.60 41.45 -38.62
N ASN A 178 11.30 41.54 -38.47
CA ASN A 178 10.45 42.65 -38.96
C ASN A 178 10.50 43.93 -38.11
N TYR A 179 11.26 43.94 -37.02
CA TYR A 179 11.42 45.06 -36.11
C TYR A 179 12.75 45.76 -36.32
N ARG A 180 12.86 47.05 -35.90
CA ARG A 180 14.08 47.85 -36.00
C ARG A 180 15.33 47.22 -35.37
N ASN A 181 15.11 46.37 -34.38
CA ASN A 181 16.05 45.46 -33.78
C ASN A 181 15.41 44.10 -33.89
N GLY A 182 16.03 43.12 -34.48
CA GLY A 182 15.53 41.77 -34.53
C GLY A 182 15.23 41.25 -33.12
N ALA A 183 14.30 40.35 -33.00
CA ALA A 183 14.00 39.65 -31.73
C ALA A 183 13.94 38.16 -31.99
N VAL A 184 14.09 37.40 -30.91
CA VAL A 184 14.06 35.93 -30.95
C VAL A 184 13.32 35.38 -29.75
N ASN A 185 12.50 34.38 -29.99
CA ASN A 185 12.01 33.49 -28.94
C ASN A 185 12.86 32.22 -28.94
N PHE A 186 13.36 31.82 -27.75
CA PHE A 186 14.26 30.68 -27.61
C PHE A 186 14.16 30.07 -26.24
N VAL A 187 14.43 28.76 -26.14
CA VAL A 187 14.49 27.99 -24.89
C VAL A 187 15.92 27.66 -24.58
N VAL A 188 16.26 27.69 -23.29
CA VAL A 188 17.60 27.34 -22.77
C VAL A 188 17.45 26.28 -21.68
N GLY A 189 18.26 25.23 -21.77
CA GLY A 189 18.33 24.17 -20.77
C GLY A 189 19.64 23.38 -20.87
N ASP A 190 19.82 22.44 -19.97
CA ASP A 190 20.94 21.48 -20.06
C ASP A 190 20.63 20.39 -21.11
N ASP A 191 19.34 20.13 -21.34
CA ASP A 191 18.78 19.26 -22.36
C ASP A 191 17.38 19.79 -22.72
N VAL A 192 17.30 20.56 -23.83
CA VAL A 192 16.05 21.24 -24.22
C VAL A 192 15.01 20.28 -24.74
N PHE A 193 15.43 19.18 -25.36
CA PHE A 193 14.56 18.10 -25.81
C PHE A 193 14.98 16.80 -25.17
N LYS A 194 14.24 16.38 -24.14
CA LYS A 194 14.49 15.12 -23.43
C LYS A 194 13.55 14.05 -23.97
N THR A 195 14.11 13.03 -24.63
CA THR A 195 13.35 11.83 -24.99
C THR A 195 13.31 10.88 -23.80
N ILE A 196 12.11 10.38 -23.53
CA ILE A 196 11.78 9.44 -22.47
C ILE A 196 11.17 8.21 -23.13
N GLU A 197 11.73 7.03 -22.86
CA GLU A 197 11.19 5.76 -23.31
C GLU A 197 10.22 5.18 -22.26
N ASP A 198 9.35 4.29 -22.71
CA ASP A 198 8.51 3.50 -21.82
C ASP A 198 9.37 2.66 -20.89
N GLY A 199 9.14 2.76 -19.56
CA GLY A 199 9.96 2.14 -18.52
C GLY A 199 11.16 2.97 -18.05
N ASP A 200 11.40 4.16 -18.62
CA ASP A 200 12.42 5.07 -18.09
C ASP A 200 12.01 5.65 -16.73
N GLU A 201 12.99 5.92 -15.88
CA GLU A 201 12.78 6.54 -14.58
C GLU A 201 12.15 7.94 -14.72
N TRP A 202 11.21 8.25 -13.80
CA TRP A 202 10.52 9.55 -13.77
C TRP A 202 11.48 10.74 -13.63
N ILE A 203 12.43 10.63 -12.73
CA ILE A 203 13.45 11.66 -12.49
C ILE A 203 14.78 10.94 -12.25
N GLU A 204 15.87 11.48 -12.75
CA GLU A 204 17.20 11.01 -12.39
C GLU A 204 17.34 11.06 -10.86
N ASP A 205 17.73 9.96 -10.26
CA ASP A 205 17.85 9.70 -8.81
C ASP A 205 16.55 9.32 -8.06
N VAL A 206 15.40 9.04 -8.75
CA VAL A 206 14.20 8.47 -8.13
C VAL A 206 13.83 7.19 -8.88
N GLU A 207 14.48 6.10 -8.50
CA GLU A 207 14.37 4.79 -9.18
C GLU A 207 12.99 4.12 -8.93
N GLU A 208 12.18 4.65 -7.99
CA GLU A 208 10.93 4.03 -7.57
C GLU A 208 9.78 4.23 -8.56
N PHE A 209 9.91 5.19 -9.49
CA PHE A 209 8.84 5.51 -10.44
C PHE A 209 9.33 5.47 -11.87
N VAL A 210 8.58 4.78 -12.73
CA VAL A 210 8.87 4.67 -14.17
C VAL A 210 7.70 5.16 -15.01
N PHE A 211 8.01 5.68 -16.19
CA PHE A 211 7.00 6.07 -17.17
C PHE A 211 6.31 4.85 -17.77
N ASN A 212 4.99 4.99 -18.00
CA ASN A 212 4.18 4.05 -18.78
C ASN A 212 3.54 4.82 -19.95
N ILE A 213 4.01 4.55 -21.17
CA ILE A 213 3.56 5.23 -22.39
C ILE A 213 2.74 4.25 -23.21
N GLN A 214 1.45 4.54 -23.39
CA GLN A 214 0.57 3.64 -24.14
C GLN A 214 0.13 4.30 -25.45
N THR A 215 0.51 3.64 -26.54
CA THR A 215 0.10 4.03 -27.90
C THR A 215 -0.60 2.85 -28.57
N ASN A 216 -1.59 3.14 -29.40
CA ASN A 216 -2.31 2.13 -30.17
C ASN A 216 -2.71 2.68 -31.53
N SER A 217 -2.45 1.90 -32.58
CA SER A 217 -2.85 2.20 -33.96
C SER A 217 -2.35 3.56 -34.52
N GLY A 218 -1.32 4.13 -33.91
CA GLY A 218 -0.76 5.44 -34.30
C GLY A 218 -1.35 6.60 -33.49
N GLU A 219 -2.02 6.32 -32.39
CA GLU A 219 -2.58 7.32 -31.48
C GLU A 219 -1.94 7.17 -30.08
N LEU A 220 -1.74 8.27 -29.37
CA LEU A 220 -1.40 8.31 -27.95
C LEU A 220 -2.69 8.10 -27.15
N GLU A 221 -2.79 6.96 -26.46
CA GLU A 221 -3.94 6.64 -25.62
C GLU A 221 -3.78 7.12 -24.18
N SER A 222 -2.59 6.92 -23.60
CA SER A 222 -2.32 7.40 -22.24
C SER A 222 -0.85 7.60 -21.96
N LEU A 223 -0.58 8.46 -20.99
CA LEU A 223 0.72 8.64 -20.36
C LEU A 223 0.55 8.35 -18.87
N GLY A 224 1.39 7.50 -18.31
CA GLY A 224 1.29 7.06 -16.94
C GLY A 224 2.61 7.08 -16.20
N VAL A 225 2.52 6.84 -14.89
CA VAL A 225 3.65 6.57 -14.00
C VAL A 225 3.32 5.39 -13.11
N ILE A 226 4.19 4.41 -13.10
CA ILE A 226 4.10 3.19 -12.31
C ILE A 226 5.04 3.31 -11.11
N TYR A 227 4.59 2.87 -9.94
CA TYR A 227 5.47 2.60 -8.81
C TYR A 227 6.14 1.25 -9.03
N ASP A 228 7.40 1.28 -9.49
CA ASP A 228 8.16 0.10 -9.92
C ASP A 228 8.96 -0.52 -8.77
N VAL A 229 8.29 -0.66 -7.63
CA VAL A 229 8.90 -1.21 -6.41
C VAL A 229 8.02 -2.30 -5.86
N ARG A 230 8.65 -3.41 -5.47
CA ARG A 230 8.05 -4.44 -4.66
C ARG A 230 8.22 -4.10 -3.18
N PHE A 231 7.15 -4.15 -2.42
CA PHE A 231 7.11 -3.82 -0.99
C PHE A 231 6.30 -4.86 -0.20
N ASP A 232 6.83 -6.07 -0.12
CA ASP A 232 6.18 -7.22 0.52
C ASP A 232 7.09 -7.93 1.55
N GLU A 233 8.33 -7.49 1.73
CA GLU A 233 9.28 -8.05 2.69
C GLU A 233 9.76 -6.96 3.67
N LEU A 234 9.71 -7.25 4.98
CA LEU A 234 10.04 -6.28 6.05
C LEU A 234 11.53 -5.91 6.11
N ASP A 235 12.41 -6.79 5.64
CA ASP A 235 13.86 -6.59 5.66
C ASP A 235 14.39 -5.91 4.39
N ASP A 236 13.50 -5.51 3.48
CA ASP A 236 13.89 -4.89 2.22
C ASP A 236 14.06 -3.37 2.34
N GLU A 237 14.68 -2.75 1.35
CA GLU A 237 14.86 -1.30 1.26
C GLU A 237 13.50 -0.57 1.21
N HIS A 238 12.50 -1.23 0.63
CA HIS A 238 11.11 -0.76 0.55
C HIS A 238 10.19 -1.70 1.32
N PRO A 239 10.03 -1.50 2.63
CA PRO A 239 9.18 -2.35 3.44
C PRO A 239 7.69 -2.15 3.11
N PRO A 240 6.85 -3.15 3.41
CA PRO A 240 5.40 -3.02 3.29
C PRO A 240 4.86 -1.87 4.15
N LEU A 241 3.73 -1.32 3.74
CA LEU A 241 3.13 -0.17 4.41
C LEU A 241 2.42 -0.61 5.70
N GLY A 242 2.91 -0.17 6.84
CA GLY A 242 2.21 -0.24 8.12
C GLY A 242 1.15 0.88 8.26
N VAL A 243 0.34 0.79 9.32
CA VAL A 243 -0.66 1.83 9.62
C VAL A 243 0.02 3.19 9.83
N GLY A 244 -0.36 4.17 9.03
CA GLY A 244 0.21 5.52 9.01
C GLY A 244 1.26 5.74 7.93
N ASP A 245 1.74 4.69 7.27
CA ASP A 245 2.69 4.80 6.17
C ASP A 245 2.01 5.17 4.86
N SER A 246 2.78 5.72 3.92
CA SER A 246 2.26 6.25 2.67
C SER A 246 3.21 6.06 1.50
N VAL A 247 2.66 5.83 0.31
CA VAL A 247 3.36 6.02 -0.97
C VAL A 247 2.97 7.38 -1.54
N VAL A 248 3.98 8.18 -1.87
CA VAL A 248 3.80 9.54 -2.40
C VAL A 248 4.25 9.58 -3.85
N PHE A 249 3.33 9.78 -4.77
CA PHE A 249 3.61 9.90 -6.19
C PHE A 249 4.35 11.20 -6.53
N PRO A 250 5.03 11.26 -7.69
CA PRO A 250 5.81 12.42 -8.09
C PRO A 250 5.08 13.75 -7.92
N ASN A 251 5.83 14.79 -7.60
CA ASN A 251 5.34 16.14 -7.29
C ASN A 251 4.39 16.22 -6.08
N ASN A 252 4.29 15.19 -5.25
CA ASN A 252 3.30 15.04 -4.18
C ASN A 252 1.85 15.12 -4.72
N TYR A 253 1.60 14.74 -5.96
CA TYR A 253 0.30 14.90 -6.60
C TYR A 253 -0.74 13.95 -6.03
N ILE A 254 -0.37 12.66 -5.89
CA ILE A 254 -1.18 11.62 -5.26
C ILE A 254 -0.42 11.06 -4.07
N THR A 255 -1.14 10.80 -2.99
CA THR A 255 -0.63 10.08 -1.83
C THR A 255 -1.62 8.99 -1.46
N LEU A 256 -1.15 7.75 -1.44
CA LEU A 256 -1.87 6.61 -0.87
C LEU A 256 -1.36 6.37 0.54
N THR A 257 -2.25 6.33 1.51
CA THR A 257 -1.93 6.15 2.93
C THR A 257 -2.70 4.96 3.49
N PHE A 258 -2.05 4.06 4.18
CA PHE A 258 -2.71 3.12 5.08
C PHE A 258 -3.12 3.89 6.34
N ASP A 259 -4.34 4.43 6.35
CA ASP A 259 -4.75 5.47 7.30
C ASP A 259 -4.92 4.95 8.72
N SER A 260 -5.76 3.93 8.89
CA SER A 260 -6.16 3.48 10.22
C SER A 260 -6.78 2.10 10.21
N LEU A 261 -6.90 1.52 11.39
CA LEU A 261 -7.79 0.41 11.66
C LEU A 261 -9.07 0.95 12.32
N LYS A 262 -10.18 0.24 12.11
CA LYS A 262 -11.44 0.56 12.79
C LYS A 262 -11.30 0.32 14.29
N ASP A 263 -11.71 1.30 15.07
CA ASP A 263 -11.69 1.19 16.52
C ASP A 263 -12.64 0.08 16.99
N VAL A 264 -12.13 -0.84 17.81
CA VAL A 264 -12.87 -1.92 18.45
C VAL A 264 -12.49 -2.01 19.91
N SER A 265 -13.40 -2.52 20.73
CA SER A 265 -13.13 -2.84 22.12
C SER A 265 -12.77 -4.31 22.28
N TYR A 266 -11.86 -4.63 23.17
CA TYR A 266 -11.40 -5.99 23.37
C TYR A 266 -11.80 -6.51 24.74
N GLU A 267 -12.28 -7.78 24.78
CA GLU A 267 -12.41 -8.57 25.99
C GLU A 267 -11.27 -9.60 26.06
N GLN A 268 -10.71 -9.77 27.25
CA GLN A 268 -9.60 -10.69 27.48
C GLN A 268 -10.11 -12.04 27.96
N CYS A 269 -9.59 -13.11 27.35
CA CYS A 269 -9.72 -14.47 27.82
C CYS A 269 -8.35 -15.08 28.09
N GLU A 270 -8.16 -15.67 29.25
CA GLU A 270 -6.96 -16.40 29.67
C GLU A 270 -7.15 -17.89 29.43
N ILE A 271 -6.09 -18.56 28.99
CA ILE A 271 -6.04 -20.02 28.81
C ILE A 271 -4.89 -20.52 29.65
N TYR A 272 -5.19 -21.32 30.63
CA TYR A 272 -4.20 -21.85 31.58
C TYR A 272 -4.57 -23.24 32.08
N PHE A 273 -3.73 -23.86 32.92
CA PHE A 273 -3.98 -25.17 33.47
C PHE A 273 -4.33 -25.09 34.98
N ASP A 274 -5.31 -25.88 35.42
CA ASP A 274 -5.75 -25.95 36.81
C ASP A 274 -6.40 -27.32 37.06
N ASP A 275 -6.69 -27.62 38.30
CA ASP A 275 -7.40 -28.82 38.69
C ASP A 275 -8.88 -28.54 38.94
N ILE A 276 -9.73 -29.46 38.53
CA ILE A 276 -11.13 -29.46 38.93
C ILE A 276 -11.28 -30.36 40.17
N ASP A 277 -11.73 -29.79 41.28
CA ASP A 277 -12.02 -30.54 42.51
C ASP A 277 -13.09 -31.59 42.27
N ALA A 278 -12.89 -32.79 42.85
CA ALA A 278 -13.89 -33.86 42.87
C ALA A 278 -15.19 -33.38 43.53
N LYS A 279 -16.28 -33.43 42.74
CA LYS A 279 -17.67 -33.14 43.16
C LYS A 279 -18.60 -34.17 42.56
N ASP A 280 -19.93 -33.94 42.61
CA ASP A 280 -20.96 -34.90 42.27
C ASP A 280 -20.79 -35.59 40.89
N ASP A 281 -20.23 -34.89 39.87
CA ASP A 281 -19.99 -35.43 38.54
C ASP A 281 -18.56 -35.92 38.25
N LEU A 282 -17.60 -35.61 39.16
CA LEU A 282 -16.23 -36.08 39.09
C LEU A 282 -15.90 -37.00 40.26
N ALA A 283 -15.44 -38.20 39.95
CA ALA A 283 -15.08 -39.19 40.98
C ALA A 283 -13.75 -38.86 41.71
N THR A 284 -12.87 -38.12 41.08
CA THR A 284 -11.56 -37.69 41.57
C THR A 284 -11.23 -36.32 41.01
N ASP A 285 -10.31 -35.58 41.63
CA ASP A 285 -9.75 -34.36 41.05
C ASP A 285 -9.16 -34.68 39.67
N GLU A 286 -9.40 -33.81 38.68
CA GLU A 286 -8.90 -33.98 37.33
C GLU A 286 -8.22 -32.72 36.83
N ASN A 287 -7.05 -32.88 36.18
CA ASN A 287 -6.36 -31.79 35.52
C ASN A 287 -7.20 -31.30 34.32
N ALA A 288 -7.27 -30.01 34.15
CA ALA A 288 -8.00 -29.37 33.05
C ALA A 288 -7.21 -28.22 32.44
N VAL A 289 -7.43 -27.99 31.16
CA VAL A 289 -7.18 -26.67 30.57
C VAL A 289 -8.40 -25.78 30.86
N VAL A 290 -8.15 -24.58 31.29
CA VAL A 290 -9.15 -23.61 31.71
C VAL A 290 -9.19 -22.50 30.68
N VAL A 291 -10.39 -22.09 30.27
CA VAL A 291 -10.63 -20.84 29.53
C VAL A 291 -11.43 -19.94 30.46
N ARG A 292 -10.90 -18.77 30.76
CA ARG A 292 -11.53 -17.78 31.61
C ARG A 292 -11.52 -16.41 30.94
N CYS A 293 -12.67 -15.78 30.79
CA CYS A 293 -12.80 -14.42 30.30
C CYS A 293 -13.09 -13.45 31.47
N ASP A 294 -12.77 -12.18 31.29
CA ASP A 294 -12.99 -11.16 32.31
C ASP A 294 -14.49 -10.90 32.55
N GLU A 295 -15.31 -11.07 31.49
CA GLU A 295 -16.77 -10.99 31.52
C GLU A 295 -17.40 -12.36 31.18
N PRO A 296 -18.66 -12.62 31.56
CA PRO A 296 -19.34 -13.90 31.31
C PRO A 296 -19.78 -14.05 29.84
N ILE A 297 -18.81 -14.08 28.94
CA ILE A 297 -19.01 -14.15 27.48
C ILE A 297 -18.84 -15.56 26.91
N ILE A 298 -18.59 -16.56 27.73
CA ILE A 298 -18.55 -17.97 27.33
C ILE A 298 -19.95 -18.55 27.40
N GLU A 299 -20.55 -18.88 26.26
CA GLU A 299 -21.83 -19.60 26.18
C GLU A 299 -21.56 -21.11 26.17
N ILE A 300 -22.06 -21.80 27.17
CA ILE A 300 -21.98 -23.26 27.30
C ILE A 300 -23.32 -23.79 27.82
N ASN A 301 -23.94 -24.75 27.11
CA ASN A 301 -25.23 -25.34 27.49
C ASN A 301 -26.36 -24.30 27.68
N ASN A 302 -26.35 -23.19 26.94
CA ASN A 302 -27.21 -21.98 27.02
C ASN A 302 -27.07 -21.19 28.33
N GLU A 303 -25.96 -21.35 29.04
CA GLU A 303 -25.56 -20.52 30.17
C GLU A 303 -24.37 -19.67 29.81
N GLU A 304 -24.39 -18.40 30.20
CA GLU A 304 -23.25 -17.48 30.06
C GLU A 304 -22.36 -17.56 31.31
N VAL A 305 -21.09 -17.91 31.12
CA VAL A 305 -20.15 -18.10 32.23
C VAL A 305 -18.83 -17.37 31.96
N GLU A 306 -18.12 -17.02 33.05
CA GLU A 306 -16.77 -16.45 32.97
C GLU A 306 -15.70 -17.52 32.78
N LYS A 307 -15.96 -18.77 33.20
CA LYS A 307 -14.93 -19.80 33.26
C LYS A 307 -15.47 -21.18 32.89
N MET A 308 -14.75 -21.87 32.01
CA MET A 308 -15.00 -23.29 31.69
C MET A 308 -13.72 -24.10 31.81
N PHE A 309 -13.88 -25.40 31.93
CA PHE A 309 -12.83 -26.40 32.10
C PHE A 309 -12.96 -27.48 31.04
N ILE A 310 -11.83 -27.93 30.50
CA ILE A 310 -11.76 -29.01 29.53
C ILE A 310 -10.76 -30.03 30.01
N VAL A 311 -11.24 -31.22 30.34
CA VAL A 311 -10.39 -32.31 30.84
C VAL A 311 -9.78 -33.13 29.70
N SER A 312 -8.81 -33.97 30.00
CA SER A 312 -8.06 -34.75 29.00
C SER A 312 -8.93 -35.67 28.12
N SER A 313 -10.11 -36.08 28.59
CA SER A 313 -11.09 -36.82 27.79
C SER A 313 -11.78 -35.97 26.70
N GLY A 314 -11.68 -34.63 26.79
CA GLY A 314 -12.39 -33.68 25.94
C GLY A 314 -13.79 -33.34 26.46
N ASP A 315 -14.11 -33.70 27.70
CA ASP A 315 -15.35 -33.31 28.33
C ASP A 315 -15.26 -31.86 28.84
N PHE A 316 -16.32 -31.08 28.64
CA PHE A 316 -16.42 -29.68 29.07
C PHE A 316 -17.20 -29.57 30.35
N TYR A 317 -16.75 -28.72 31.27
CA TYR A 317 -17.38 -28.45 32.56
C TYR A 317 -17.41 -26.96 32.86
N TYR A 318 -18.41 -26.52 33.63
CA TYR A 318 -18.53 -25.17 34.15
C TYR A 318 -19.17 -25.17 35.54
N TYR A 319 -19.15 -24.04 36.23
CA TYR A 319 -19.89 -23.86 37.47
C TYR A 319 -21.19 -23.10 37.17
N ASP A 320 -22.33 -23.65 37.66
CA ASP A 320 -23.60 -22.97 37.67
C ASP A 320 -23.65 -21.83 38.71
N ASP A 321 -24.72 -21.04 38.72
CA ASP A 321 -24.93 -19.93 39.65
C ASP A 321 -24.96 -20.39 41.13
N GLU A 322 -25.19 -21.65 41.39
CA GLU A 322 -25.20 -22.25 42.71
C GLU A 322 -23.80 -22.78 43.13
N GLY A 323 -22.82 -22.72 42.21
CA GLY A 323 -21.47 -23.21 42.42
C GLY A 323 -21.33 -24.73 42.30
N ASN A 324 -22.29 -25.39 41.66
CA ASN A 324 -22.17 -26.82 41.35
C ASN A 324 -21.38 -26.96 40.04
N ILE A 325 -20.61 -28.03 39.92
CA ILE A 325 -19.93 -28.39 38.70
C ILE A 325 -20.91 -29.09 37.74
N ILE A 326 -21.04 -28.61 36.55
CA ILE A 326 -21.93 -29.15 35.53
C ILE A 326 -21.09 -29.61 34.33
N LYS A 327 -21.37 -30.84 33.86
CA LYS A 327 -20.80 -31.37 32.63
C LYS A 327 -21.68 -30.96 31.46
N ASP A 328 -21.06 -30.34 30.42
CA ASP A 328 -21.76 -30.10 29.17
C ASP A 328 -21.90 -31.41 28.38
N ALA A 329 -23.12 -31.68 27.92
CA ALA A 329 -23.42 -32.90 27.17
C ALA A 329 -23.01 -32.81 25.68
N SER A 330 -22.83 -31.63 25.14
CA SER A 330 -22.46 -31.38 23.74
C SER A 330 -20.95 -31.28 23.53
N ASN A 331 -20.20 -30.96 24.59
CA ASN A 331 -18.77 -30.63 24.55
C ASN A 331 -18.48 -29.49 23.53
N THR A 332 -19.32 -28.48 23.52
CA THR A 332 -19.21 -27.30 22.69
C THR A 332 -19.40 -26.04 23.53
N ALA A 333 -18.63 -25.01 23.23
CA ALA A 333 -18.81 -23.69 23.82
C ALA A 333 -18.52 -22.64 22.74
N THR A 334 -19.09 -21.46 22.93
CA THR A 334 -18.85 -20.31 22.06
C THR A 334 -18.49 -19.12 22.94
N ILE A 335 -17.45 -18.40 22.58
CA ILE A 335 -17.10 -17.13 23.24
C ILE A 335 -17.64 -16.03 22.33
N THR A 336 -18.50 -15.16 22.90
CA THR A 336 -19.16 -14.10 22.13
C THR A 336 -18.92 -12.75 22.79
N ASN A 337 -18.20 -11.87 22.08
CA ASN A 337 -18.05 -10.47 22.43
C ASN A 337 -18.84 -9.64 21.41
N GLU A 338 -20.04 -9.22 21.75
CA GLU A 338 -21.01 -8.51 20.89
C GLU A 338 -21.21 -9.19 19.52
N ASP A 339 -20.65 -8.64 18.44
CA ASP A 339 -20.81 -9.14 17.06
C ASP A 339 -19.73 -10.18 16.69
N MET A 340 -18.71 -10.41 17.54
CA MET A 340 -17.65 -11.39 17.31
C MET A 340 -17.91 -12.66 18.10
N SER A 341 -17.79 -13.82 17.44
CA SER A 341 -17.91 -15.12 18.09
C SER A 341 -16.82 -16.09 17.70
N LEU A 342 -16.35 -16.89 18.67
CA LEU A 342 -15.36 -17.95 18.49
C LEU A 342 -15.93 -19.27 19.01
N ASP A 343 -16.01 -20.27 18.14
CA ASP A 343 -16.41 -21.62 18.57
C ASP A 343 -15.23 -22.33 19.22
N VAL A 344 -15.42 -22.83 20.46
CA VAL A 344 -14.41 -23.57 21.18
C VAL A 344 -14.56 -25.06 20.94
N VAL A 345 -13.52 -25.69 20.44
CA VAL A 345 -13.49 -27.12 20.10
C VAL A 345 -12.25 -27.76 20.68
N PHE A 346 -12.41 -28.89 21.36
CA PHE A 346 -11.29 -29.70 21.86
C PHE A 346 -11.24 -31.04 21.11
N ALA A 347 -10.14 -31.28 20.39
CA ALA A 347 -9.93 -32.57 19.74
C ALA A 347 -9.13 -33.47 20.73
N GLY A 348 -9.59 -34.71 20.92
CA GLY A 348 -9.07 -35.65 21.91
C GLY A 348 -7.60 -36.08 21.81
N THR A 349 -6.79 -35.29 21.06
CA THR A 349 -5.35 -35.42 20.94
C THR A 349 -4.63 -34.20 21.57
N GLY A 350 -5.28 -33.48 22.46
CA GLY A 350 -4.68 -32.31 23.11
C GLY A 350 -4.66 -31.06 22.26
N LYS A 351 -5.66 -30.86 21.38
CA LYS A 351 -5.74 -29.69 20.48
C LYS A 351 -6.95 -28.84 20.86
N LEU A 352 -6.68 -27.75 21.57
CA LEU A 352 -7.66 -26.70 21.83
C LEU A 352 -7.73 -25.77 20.61
N LYS A 353 -8.95 -25.51 20.12
CA LYS A 353 -9.17 -24.70 18.91
C LYS A 353 -10.23 -23.66 19.19
N PHE A 354 -10.00 -22.45 18.66
CA PHE A 354 -10.96 -21.37 18.58
C PHE A 354 -11.22 -21.13 17.09
N GLU A 355 -12.44 -21.44 16.63
CA GLU A 355 -12.83 -21.28 15.23
C GLU A 355 -13.51 -19.93 15.05
N GLU A 356 -12.96 -19.12 14.15
CA GLU A 356 -13.49 -17.81 13.79
C GLU A 356 -14.67 -17.90 12.80
N PRO A 357 -15.51 -16.85 12.64
CA PRO A 357 -16.56 -16.80 11.63
C PRO A 357 -16.06 -17.08 10.21
N THR A 358 -14.81 -16.72 9.90
CA THR A 358 -14.10 -17.00 8.64
C THR A 358 -13.72 -18.46 8.46
N ARG A 359 -13.99 -19.33 9.48
CA ARG A 359 -13.60 -20.74 9.58
C ARG A 359 -12.10 -20.99 9.71
N LYS A 360 -11.29 -19.94 9.83
CA LYS A 360 -9.90 -20.10 10.28
C LYS A 360 -9.90 -20.46 11.75
N LYS A 361 -8.82 -21.09 12.22
CA LYS A 361 -8.74 -21.63 13.57
C LYS A 361 -7.43 -21.21 14.21
N ILE A 362 -7.55 -20.64 15.41
CA ILE A 362 -6.44 -20.54 16.34
C ILE A 362 -6.38 -21.89 17.03
N ARG A 363 -5.23 -22.54 17.03
CA ARG A 363 -5.04 -23.85 17.65
C ARG A 363 -3.89 -23.79 18.62
N PHE A 364 -4.13 -24.25 19.84
CA PHE A 364 -3.12 -24.51 20.84
C PHE A 364 -2.93 -26.03 20.96
N ASP A 365 -1.70 -26.49 20.90
CA ASP A 365 -1.33 -27.85 21.27
C ASP A 365 -1.16 -27.89 22.79
N THR A 366 -1.92 -28.75 23.49
CA THR A 366 -2.02 -28.80 24.95
C THR A 366 -1.79 -30.22 25.50
N ASP A 367 -1.01 -30.34 26.55
CA ASP A 367 -0.90 -31.56 27.33
C ASP A 367 -1.60 -31.35 28.69
N VAL A 368 -2.92 -31.64 28.70
CA VAL A 368 -3.76 -31.45 29.89
C VAL A 368 -3.26 -32.28 31.08
N THR A 369 -2.67 -33.46 30.82
CA THR A 369 -2.21 -34.38 31.87
C THR A 369 -0.97 -33.82 32.60
N ASN A 370 -0.08 -33.19 31.86
CA ASN A 370 1.13 -32.57 32.37
C ASN A 370 0.99 -31.04 32.60
N GLN A 371 -0.21 -30.50 32.38
CA GLN A 371 -0.56 -29.09 32.60
C GLN A 371 0.38 -28.13 31.91
N ARG A 372 0.57 -28.29 30.56
CA ARG A 372 1.46 -27.46 29.75
C ARG A 372 0.94 -27.29 28.33
N PHE A 373 1.42 -26.25 27.66
CA PHE A 373 1.34 -26.16 26.22
C PHE A 373 2.43 -27.01 25.55
N GLY A 374 2.19 -27.50 24.34
CA GLY A 374 3.07 -28.42 23.64
C GLY A 374 2.86 -29.90 24.02
N LEU A 375 3.12 -30.78 23.05
CA LEU A 375 2.86 -32.22 23.22
C LEU A 375 4.11 -33.06 23.59
N GLU A 376 5.32 -32.55 23.40
CA GLU A 376 6.58 -33.27 23.59
C GLU A 376 7.63 -32.43 24.36
N GLU A 377 8.44 -33.12 25.20
CA GLU A 377 9.43 -32.48 26.08
C GLU A 377 10.72 -32.00 25.39
N GLU A 378 11.04 -32.47 24.18
CA GLU A 378 12.39 -32.33 23.62
C GLU A 378 12.44 -31.57 22.26
N GLU A 379 11.30 -31.23 21.63
CA GLU A 379 11.29 -30.51 20.37
C GLU A 379 10.43 -29.27 20.47
N ALA A 380 11.03 -28.22 20.98
CA ALA A 380 10.46 -26.85 21.02
C ALA A 380 10.16 -26.23 19.62
N GLU A 381 10.37 -26.99 18.56
CA GLU A 381 10.16 -26.53 17.18
C GLU A 381 8.78 -26.93 16.61
N ASP A 382 8.00 -27.78 17.29
CA ASP A 382 6.68 -28.21 16.79
C ASP A 382 5.53 -27.45 17.49
N GLY A 383 5.47 -26.20 17.26
CA GLY A 383 4.36 -25.26 17.33
C GLY A 383 3.23 -25.47 18.31
N ASP A 384 3.28 -24.77 19.43
CA ASP A 384 2.19 -24.73 20.39
C ASP A 384 1.00 -23.94 19.88
N VAL A 385 1.23 -22.94 19.01
CA VAL A 385 0.20 -22.10 18.41
C VAL A 385 0.24 -22.21 16.88
N LYS A 386 -0.93 -22.48 16.28
CA LYS A 386 -1.11 -22.54 14.82
C LYS A 386 -2.32 -21.71 14.41
N TYR A 387 -2.21 -21.00 13.30
CA TYR A 387 -3.31 -20.24 12.74
C TYR A 387 -3.37 -20.38 11.23
N GLY A 388 -4.58 -20.62 10.68
CA GLY A 388 -4.82 -20.68 9.23
C GLY A 388 -4.01 -21.72 8.45
N GLY A 389 -3.30 -22.63 9.15
CA GLY A 389 -2.40 -23.63 8.57
C GLY A 389 -0.92 -23.32 8.78
N ASN A 390 -0.59 -22.12 9.23
CA ASN A 390 0.75 -21.71 9.62
C ASN A 390 1.07 -22.13 11.05
N ASP A 391 2.32 -22.44 11.31
CA ASP A 391 2.86 -22.84 12.60
C ASP A 391 3.73 -21.71 13.15
N PHE A 392 3.40 -21.21 14.35
CA PHE A 392 4.08 -20.07 14.97
C PHE A 392 4.99 -20.51 16.14
N GLY A 393 5.09 -21.82 16.37
CA GLY A 393 5.93 -22.36 17.45
C GLY A 393 5.47 -21.90 18.83
N ASP A 394 6.46 -21.68 19.68
CA ASP A 394 6.31 -21.00 20.98
C ASP A 394 6.08 -19.52 20.68
N LEU A 395 4.91 -19.08 20.32
CA LEU A 395 4.63 -17.73 19.89
C LEU A 395 5.38 -16.68 20.76
N ASP A 396 6.43 -16.12 20.20
CA ASP A 396 7.26 -15.07 20.81
C ASP A 396 6.78 -13.73 20.21
N GLY A 397 5.91 -13.05 20.96
CA GLY A 397 5.19 -11.88 20.49
C GLY A 397 3.70 -12.15 20.25
N ASP A 398 2.99 -11.13 19.79
CA ASP A 398 1.55 -11.17 19.60
C ASP A 398 1.20 -11.60 18.16
N LEU A 399 0.17 -12.41 17.99
CA LEU A 399 -0.36 -12.85 16.70
C LEU A 399 -1.71 -12.20 16.43
N LEU A 400 -1.84 -11.49 15.31
CA LEU A 400 -3.11 -10.95 14.82
C LEU A 400 -3.79 -11.94 13.88
N THR A 401 -5.09 -12.19 14.06
CA THR A 401 -5.87 -13.06 13.19
C THR A 401 -6.66 -12.27 12.14
N GLN A 402 -7.25 -12.99 11.18
CA GLN A 402 -8.02 -12.37 10.09
C GLN A 402 -9.26 -11.59 10.58
N THR A 403 -9.81 -11.91 11.70
CA THR A 403 -10.96 -11.19 12.28
C THR A 403 -10.56 -10.12 13.28
N GLY A 404 -9.26 -10.02 13.59
CA GLY A 404 -8.73 -9.06 14.54
C GLY A 404 -8.56 -9.60 15.96
N VAL A 405 -8.76 -10.90 16.20
CA VAL A 405 -8.40 -11.52 17.48
C VAL A 405 -6.88 -11.47 17.64
N ILE A 406 -6.41 -11.07 18.83
CA ILE A 406 -4.99 -11.04 19.15
C ILE A 406 -4.68 -12.20 20.10
N VAL A 407 -3.79 -13.09 19.68
CA VAL A 407 -3.19 -14.09 20.55
C VAL A 407 -1.95 -13.46 21.16
N LYS A 408 -1.95 -13.31 22.48
CA LYS A 408 -0.79 -12.79 23.19
C LYS A 408 0.29 -13.84 23.31
N ASP A 409 1.51 -13.35 23.49
CA ASP A 409 2.68 -14.15 23.79
C ASP A 409 2.37 -15.34 24.70
N VAL A 410 2.76 -16.55 24.26
CA VAL A 410 2.55 -17.79 25.00
C VAL A 410 3.85 -18.15 25.71
N GLU A 411 3.91 -17.87 26.99
CA GLU A 411 5.04 -18.31 27.83
C GLU A 411 5.02 -19.84 27.98
N SER A 412 5.86 -20.52 27.20
CA SER A 412 6.12 -21.96 27.38
C SER A 412 7.32 -22.20 28.31
N TYR A 413 7.26 -23.27 29.12
CA TYR A 413 8.33 -23.77 29.99
C TYR A 413 8.57 -23.14 31.37
N ALA A 414 7.74 -22.25 31.86
CA ALA A 414 7.77 -21.85 33.27
C ALA A 414 6.58 -22.45 34.03
N ASP A 415 6.66 -22.53 35.34
CA ASP A 415 5.65 -23.17 36.23
C ASP A 415 4.20 -22.62 36.15
N ASN A 416 3.88 -21.78 35.12
CA ASN A 416 2.56 -21.21 34.85
C ASN A 416 2.42 -20.93 33.33
N ASP A 417 2.24 -21.99 32.55
CA ASP A 417 1.92 -21.86 31.14
C ASP A 417 0.55 -21.16 30.96
N GLU A 418 0.56 -19.97 30.40
CA GLU A 418 -0.62 -19.14 30.19
C GLU A 418 -0.61 -18.55 28.79
N ALA A 419 -1.74 -18.62 28.10
CA ALA A 419 -1.98 -17.92 26.86
C ALA A 419 -3.16 -16.95 27.02
N ARG A 420 -3.18 -15.87 26.27
CA ARG A 420 -4.26 -14.87 26.31
C ARG A 420 -4.79 -14.60 24.93
N LEU A 421 -6.12 -14.48 24.84
CA LEU A 421 -6.83 -14.02 23.66
C LEU A 421 -7.45 -12.67 23.98
N LEU A 422 -7.23 -11.70 23.11
CA LEU A 422 -8.01 -10.46 23.08
C LEU A 422 -9.02 -10.59 21.95
N ILE A 423 -10.29 -10.60 22.30
CA ILE A 423 -11.41 -10.83 21.39
C ILE A 423 -12.07 -9.48 21.12
N PRO A 424 -12.04 -8.94 19.87
CA PRO A 424 -12.69 -7.68 19.57
C PRO A 424 -14.21 -7.81 19.66
N ASP A 425 -14.92 -6.70 19.87
CA ASP A 425 -16.39 -6.62 19.85
C ASP A 425 -16.98 -6.73 18.42
N ALA A 426 -16.17 -6.45 17.41
CA ALA A 426 -16.51 -6.61 16.00
C ALA A 426 -15.25 -6.99 15.18
N GLN A 427 -15.45 -7.43 13.94
CA GLN A 427 -14.33 -7.68 13.03
C GLN A 427 -13.50 -6.39 12.84
N VAL A 428 -12.18 -6.50 12.96
CA VAL A 428 -11.27 -5.38 12.72
C VAL A 428 -11.10 -5.19 11.21
N LEU A 429 -11.32 -3.98 10.76
CA LEU A 429 -11.27 -3.58 9.35
C LEU A 429 -10.25 -2.46 9.16
N ALA A 430 -9.66 -2.38 8.00
CA ALA A 430 -8.68 -1.36 7.66
C ALA A 430 -9.28 -0.26 6.77
N ASN A 431 -8.67 0.92 6.84
CA ASN A 431 -9.01 2.08 6.01
C ASN A 431 -7.78 2.56 5.25
N ILE A 432 -7.95 2.82 3.96
CA ILE A 432 -6.94 3.43 3.09
C ILE A 432 -7.47 4.78 2.61
N VAL A 433 -6.61 5.77 2.54
CA VAL A 433 -6.94 7.09 2.01
C VAL A 433 -6.07 7.40 0.80
N VAL A 434 -6.71 7.72 -0.31
CA VAL A 434 -6.06 8.31 -1.48
C VAL A 434 -6.35 9.80 -1.49
N SER A 435 -5.32 10.62 -1.42
CA SER A 435 -5.43 12.08 -1.39
C SER A 435 -4.73 12.74 -2.56
N LEU A 436 -5.37 13.78 -3.12
CA LEU A 436 -4.81 14.64 -4.15
C LEU A 436 -4.40 15.98 -3.53
N VAL A 437 -3.19 16.41 -3.83
CA VAL A 437 -2.70 17.75 -3.49
C VAL A 437 -3.01 18.68 -4.66
N ASN A 438 -3.72 19.78 -4.37
CA ASN A 438 -4.02 20.83 -5.36
C ASN A 438 -2.86 21.80 -5.50
#